data_7385fcf5c7c49c444360530fd5bee977
#
_entry.id   7385fcf5c7c49c444360530fd5bee977
#
_cell.length_a   1.000
_cell.length_b   1.000
_cell.length_c   1.000
_cell.angle_alpha   90.00
_cell.angle_beta   90.00
_cell.angle_gamma   90.00
#
_symmetry.space_group_name_H-M   'P 1'
#
loop_
_entity.id
_entity.type
_entity.pdbx_description
1 polymer ?
#
loop_
_entity_poly.entity_id
_entity_poly.type
_entity_poly.pdbx_seq_one_letter_code
_entity_poly.pdbx_strand_id
1 'polypeptide(L)'
;MTDEITTKIALFKGREVRRTLHNGEWWFVIEDAVLALIESNDPKQYIQRMKQRDLELTKGWVQIVHTLDVPTEGGKQKMLCANTEGIFRIVQSIPSPKAEPFKRWLAMQEKNWKRNSGIR
;
A
#
# COMPACT_ATOMS: atom_id res chain seq x y z
N MET A 1 -19.64 17.85 1.38
CA MET A 1 -18.85 17.63 0.71
C MET A 1 -18.27 16.40 0.89
N THR A 2 -18.37 15.55 0.23
CA THR A 2 -17.73 14.44 0.54
C THR A 2 -16.40 14.48 0.11
N ASP A 3 -15.63 13.77 0.66
CA ASP A 3 -14.28 13.79 0.43
C ASP A 3 -13.79 12.53 -0.07
N GLU A 4 -14.34 12.10 -1.17
CA GLU A 4 -13.86 10.88 -1.75
C GLU A 4 -12.42 10.94 -2.08
N ILE A 5 -11.94 12.12 -2.51
CA ILE A 5 -10.54 12.22 -2.84
C ILE A 5 -9.65 12.15 -1.62
N THR A 6 -10.25 12.27 -0.43
CA THR A 6 -9.46 12.16 0.79
C THR A 6 -9.81 10.89 1.56
N THR A 7 -10.49 9.95 0.92
CA THR A 7 -10.82 8.70 1.59
C THR A 7 -9.55 7.96 1.98
N LYS A 8 -9.49 7.57 3.23
CA LYS A 8 -8.29 6.94 3.78
C LYS A 8 -8.30 5.43 3.66
N ILE A 9 -9.35 4.85 3.11
CA ILE A 9 -9.44 3.42 2.91
C ILE A 9 -9.83 3.19 1.46
N ALA A 10 -9.09 2.33 0.78
CA ALA A 10 -9.43 1.91 -0.56
C ALA A 10 -9.77 0.42 -0.51
N LEU A 11 -10.56 -0.04 -1.47
CA LEU A 11 -10.98 -1.44 -1.48
C LEU A 11 -10.42 -2.17 -2.68
N PHE A 12 -9.78 -3.29 -2.42
CA PHE A 12 -9.33 -4.18 -3.48
C PHE A 12 -10.04 -5.52 -3.29
N LYS A 13 -10.97 -5.82 -4.17
CA LYS A 13 -11.75 -7.07 -4.11
C LYS A 13 -12.33 -7.28 -2.72
N GLY A 14 -12.87 -6.21 -2.14
CA GLY A 14 -13.49 -6.27 -0.84
C GLY A 14 -12.55 -6.15 0.35
N ARG A 15 -11.25 -6.17 0.10
CA ARG A 15 -10.27 -6.03 1.17
C ARG A 15 -9.93 -4.55 1.36
N GLU A 16 -9.88 -4.12 2.60
CA GLU A 16 -9.55 -2.73 2.92
C GLU A 16 -8.06 -2.53 2.90
N VAL A 17 -7.61 -1.52 2.16
CA VAL A 17 -6.21 -1.12 2.14
C VAL A 17 -6.16 0.32 2.63
N ARG A 18 -5.64 0.52 3.84
CA ARG A 18 -5.56 1.87 4.41
C ARG A 18 -4.45 2.65 3.74
N ARG A 19 -4.64 3.95 3.65
CA ARG A 19 -3.69 4.82 2.98
C ARG A 19 -3.76 6.20 3.58
N THR A 20 -2.72 6.99 3.32
CA THR A 20 -2.70 8.37 3.78
C THR A 20 -1.98 9.22 2.73
N LEU A 21 -2.32 10.48 2.66
CA LEU A 21 -1.64 11.40 1.75
C LEU A 21 -0.37 11.92 2.39
N HIS A 22 0.69 11.94 1.62
CA HIS A 22 1.97 12.45 2.10
C HIS A 22 2.72 13.01 0.91
N ASN A 23 3.05 14.29 0.98
CA ASN A 23 3.74 15.00 -0.11
C ASN A 23 3.00 14.87 -1.44
N GLY A 24 1.68 14.96 -1.38
CA GLY A 24 0.88 14.99 -2.60
C GLY A 24 0.64 13.65 -3.26
N GLU A 25 0.96 12.55 -2.59
CA GLU A 25 0.72 11.23 -3.18
C GLU A 25 0.20 10.28 -2.11
N TRP A 26 -0.43 9.21 -2.56
CA TRP A 26 -0.93 8.19 -1.66
C TRP A 26 0.19 7.29 -1.19
N TRP A 27 0.18 7.01 0.11
CA TRP A 27 1.07 6.04 0.73
C TRP A 27 0.18 4.96 1.35
N PHE A 28 0.43 3.73 1.01
CA PHE A 28 -0.43 2.61 1.40
C PHE A 28 0.22 1.81 2.52
N VAL A 29 -0.61 1.33 3.45
CA VAL A 29 -0.12 0.49 4.55
C VAL A 29 0.35 -0.84 3.97
N ILE A 30 1.63 -1.16 4.21
CA ILE A 30 2.24 -2.32 3.59
C ILE A 30 1.57 -3.62 4.03
N GLU A 31 1.25 -3.73 5.32
CA GLU A 31 0.62 -4.96 5.80
C GLU A 31 -0.73 -5.19 5.14
N ASP A 32 -1.49 -4.12 4.92
CA ASP A 32 -2.79 -4.27 4.25
C ASP A 32 -2.63 -4.74 2.81
N ALA A 33 -1.64 -4.18 2.11
CA ALA A 33 -1.38 -4.60 0.73
C ALA A 33 -0.97 -6.07 0.68
N VAL A 34 -0.12 -6.48 1.61
CA VAL A 34 0.31 -7.88 1.64
C VAL A 34 -0.88 -8.80 1.93
N LEU A 35 -1.73 -8.42 2.89
CA LEU A 35 -2.91 -9.22 3.22
C LEU A 35 -3.87 -9.35 2.05
N ALA A 36 -3.90 -8.36 1.18
CA ALA A 36 -4.77 -8.42 0.01
C ALA A 36 -4.30 -9.46 -1.01
N LEU A 37 -3.06 -9.88 -0.91
CA LEU A 37 -2.44 -10.76 -1.90
C LEU A 37 -2.21 -12.18 -1.42
N ILE A 38 -2.18 -12.39 -0.10
CA ILE A 38 -1.85 -13.71 0.44
C ILE A 38 -3.02 -14.26 1.23
N GLU A 39 -2.92 -15.55 1.55
CA GLU A 39 -3.97 -16.23 2.29
C GLU A 39 -3.69 -16.29 3.79
N SER A 40 -2.61 -15.70 4.23
CA SER A 40 -2.20 -15.77 5.63
C SER A 40 -2.83 -14.64 6.44
N ASN A 41 -2.96 -14.85 7.73
CA ASN A 41 -3.41 -13.79 8.64
C ASN A 41 -2.27 -13.11 9.35
N ASP A 42 -1.03 -13.46 8.98
CA ASP A 42 0.15 -12.90 9.65
C ASP A 42 1.03 -12.17 8.64
N PRO A 43 0.66 -10.94 8.30
CA PRO A 43 1.45 -10.20 7.29
C PRO A 43 2.84 -9.85 7.77
N LYS A 44 3.03 -9.66 9.07
CA LYS A 44 4.36 -9.31 9.57
C LYS A 44 5.34 -10.44 9.36
N GLN A 45 4.91 -11.66 9.64
CA GLN A 45 5.76 -12.81 9.42
C GLN A 45 6.03 -13.02 7.93
N TYR A 46 5.00 -12.83 7.11
CA TYR A 46 5.19 -12.96 5.66
C TYR A 46 6.22 -11.96 5.16
N ILE A 47 6.15 -10.72 5.63
CA ILE A 47 7.08 -9.67 5.21
C ILE A 47 8.51 -10.04 5.62
N GLN A 48 8.68 -10.57 6.83
CA GLN A 48 10.00 -10.98 7.28
C GLN A 48 10.58 -12.07 6.37
N ARG A 49 9.78 -13.07 6.05
CA ARG A 49 10.24 -14.15 5.18
C ARG A 49 10.55 -13.65 3.77
N MET A 50 9.72 -12.73 3.28
CA MET A 50 9.92 -12.14 1.97
C MET A 50 11.26 -11.40 1.91
N LYS A 51 11.57 -10.64 2.95
CA LYS A 51 12.81 -9.90 2.99
C LYS A 51 14.01 -10.84 3.08
N GLN A 52 13.86 -11.97 3.76
CA GLN A 52 14.94 -12.94 3.87
C GLN A 52 15.24 -13.59 2.53
N ARG A 53 14.20 -13.80 1.71
CA ARG A 53 14.40 -14.48 0.45
C ARG A 53 14.72 -13.52 -0.71
N ASP A 54 14.39 -12.24 -0.57
CA ASP A 54 14.63 -11.25 -1.63
C ASP A 54 15.58 -10.19 -1.11
N LEU A 55 16.87 -10.41 -1.33
CA LEU A 55 17.88 -9.51 -0.79
C LEU A 55 17.91 -8.15 -1.46
N GLU A 56 17.50 -8.09 -2.74
CA GLU A 56 17.41 -6.81 -3.43
C GLU A 56 16.33 -5.93 -2.81
N LEU A 57 15.21 -6.55 -2.45
CA LEU A 57 14.15 -5.83 -1.77
C LEU A 57 14.65 -5.31 -0.42
N THR A 58 15.37 -6.15 0.31
CA THR A 58 15.87 -5.76 1.61
C THR A 58 16.84 -4.59 1.51
N LYS A 59 17.70 -4.60 0.50
CA LYS A 59 18.65 -3.51 0.32
C LYS A 59 17.96 -2.18 0.08
N GLY A 60 16.86 -2.18 -0.65
CA GLY A 60 16.15 -0.95 -0.94
C GLY A 60 15.05 -0.60 0.03
N TRP A 61 14.86 -1.43 1.07
CA TRP A 61 13.70 -1.29 1.96
C TRP A 61 13.59 0.08 2.58
N VAL A 62 14.68 0.61 3.12
CA VAL A 62 14.64 1.90 3.79
C VAL A 62 14.33 3.05 2.85
N GLN A 63 14.54 2.86 1.56
CA GLN A 63 14.27 3.92 0.59
C GLN A 63 12.82 3.94 0.17
N ILE A 64 12.12 2.80 0.24
CA ILE A 64 10.73 2.75 -0.21
C ILE A 64 9.72 2.70 0.94
N VAL A 65 10.17 2.45 2.17
CA VAL A 65 9.26 2.29 3.29
C VAL A 65 9.43 3.45 4.27
N HIS A 66 8.31 4.10 4.60
CA HIS A 66 8.32 5.20 5.57
C HIS A 66 7.27 4.93 6.63
N THR A 67 7.55 5.34 7.86
CA THR A 67 6.58 5.26 8.94
C THR A 67 5.76 6.53 8.91
N LEU A 68 4.46 6.39 8.71
CA LEU A 68 3.57 7.53 8.61
C LEU A 68 2.39 7.38 9.55
N ASP A 69 1.78 8.51 9.91
CA ASP A 69 0.57 8.50 10.71
C ASP A 69 -0.61 8.13 9.81
N VAL A 70 -1.33 7.09 10.18
CA VAL A 70 -2.45 6.60 9.40
C VAL A 70 -3.70 6.69 10.27
N PRO A 71 -4.79 7.29 9.76
CA PRO A 71 -6.02 7.36 10.53
C PRO A 71 -6.61 5.96 10.74
N THR A 72 -7.02 5.68 11.97
CA THR A 72 -7.70 4.43 12.29
C THR A 72 -8.88 4.78 13.18
N GLU A 73 -9.70 3.80 13.49
CA GLU A 73 -10.83 4.02 14.36
C GLU A 73 -10.43 4.50 15.73
N GLY A 74 -9.29 4.06 16.20
CA GLY A 74 -8.79 4.48 17.51
C GLY A 74 -7.92 5.71 17.48
N GLY A 75 -7.92 6.44 16.37
CA GLY A 75 -7.05 7.61 16.22
C GLY A 75 -5.91 7.31 15.28
N LYS A 76 -4.96 8.22 15.19
CA LYS A 76 -3.84 8.04 14.29
C LYS A 76 -2.83 7.06 14.88
N GLN A 77 -2.33 6.18 14.04
CA GLN A 77 -1.29 5.23 14.44
C GLN A 77 -0.15 5.27 13.44
N LYS A 78 1.07 5.07 13.93
CA LYS A 78 2.22 5.02 13.05
C LYS A 78 2.31 3.65 12.41
N MET A 79 2.37 3.62 11.10
CA MET A 79 2.40 2.37 10.34
C MET A 79 3.40 2.48 9.22
N LEU A 80 3.94 1.32 8.83
CA LEU A 80 4.86 1.26 7.71
C LEU A 80 4.08 1.37 6.41
N CYS A 81 4.47 2.33 5.59
CA CYS A 81 3.77 2.62 4.34
C CYS A 81 4.77 2.72 3.19
N ALA A 82 4.25 2.56 1.98
CA ALA A 82 5.03 2.80 0.77
C ALA A 82 4.12 3.47 -0.24
N ASN A 83 4.70 4.29 -1.10
CA ASN A 83 3.93 4.93 -2.15
C ASN A 83 3.69 3.91 -3.27
N THR A 84 3.04 4.35 -4.35
CA THR A 84 2.68 3.45 -5.44
C THR A 84 3.90 2.70 -5.96
N GLU A 85 4.99 3.40 -6.20
CA GLU A 85 6.21 2.78 -6.71
C GLU A 85 6.75 1.74 -5.73
N GLY A 86 6.78 2.08 -4.45
CA GLY A 86 7.27 1.16 -3.43
C GLY A 86 6.41 -0.08 -3.31
N ILE A 87 5.09 0.11 -3.37
CA ILE A 87 4.19 -1.04 -3.31
C ILE A 87 4.38 -1.93 -4.53
N PHE A 88 4.55 -1.34 -5.74
CA PHE A 88 4.86 -2.14 -6.93
C PHE A 88 6.06 -3.03 -6.69
N ARG A 89 7.11 -2.46 -6.10
CA ARG A 89 8.32 -3.24 -5.86
C ARG A 89 8.07 -4.39 -4.89
N ILE A 90 7.29 -4.12 -3.85
CA ILE A 90 6.98 -5.16 -2.87
C ILE A 90 6.14 -6.26 -3.51
N VAL A 91 5.16 -5.88 -4.32
CA VAL A 91 4.27 -6.85 -4.96
C VAL A 91 5.05 -7.78 -5.89
N GLN A 92 6.12 -7.28 -6.51
CA GLN A 92 6.95 -8.13 -7.38
C GLN A 92 7.56 -9.30 -6.62
N SER A 93 7.70 -9.19 -5.31
CA SER A 93 8.27 -10.25 -4.49
C SER A 93 7.22 -11.21 -3.96
N ILE A 94 5.96 -11.02 -4.30
CA ILE A 94 4.88 -11.86 -3.79
C ILE A 94 4.29 -12.70 -4.92
N PRO A 95 4.55 -14.01 -4.93
CA PRO A 95 4.01 -14.88 -5.99
C PRO A 95 2.55 -15.18 -5.73
N SER A 96 1.68 -14.33 -6.19
CA SER A 96 0.24 -14.46 -5.99
C SER A 96 -0.48 -14.23 -7.30
N PRO A 97 -1.52 -15.01 -7.59
CA PRO A 97 -2.32 -14.75 -8.80
C PRO A 97 -3.04 -13.41 -8.72
N LYS A 98 -3.14 -12.81 -7.55
CA LYS A 98 -3.75 -11.51 -7.40
C LYS A 98 -2.78 -10.36 -7.65
N ALA A 99 -1.50 -10.66 -7.89
CA ALA A 99 -0.49 -9.61 -8.03
C ALA A 99 -0.76 -8.69 -9.23
N GLU A 100 -1.07 -9.27 -10.41
CA GLU A 100 -1.32 -8.45 -11.57
C GLU A 100 -2.57 -7.59 -11.43
N PRO A 101 -3.72 -8.15 -11.02
CA PRO A 101 -4.88 -7.27 -10.79
C PRO A 101 -4.63 -6.23 -9.72
N PHE A 102 -3.84 -6.54 -8.71
CA PHE A 102 -3.54 -5.57 -7.66
C PHE A 102 -2.71 -4.42 -8.21
N LYS A 103 -1.73 -4.70 -9.07
CA LYS A 103 -0.94 -3.65 -9.67
C LYS A 103 -1.79 -2.73 -10.53
N ARG A 104 -2.74 -3.28 -11.28
CA ARG A 104 -3.63 -2.46 -12.08
C ARG A 104 -4.53 -1.60 -11.21
N TRP A 105 -5.05 -2.19 -10.12
CA TRP A 105 -5.86 -1.45 -9.17
C TRP A 105 -5.07 -0.29 -8.56
N LEU A 106 -3.82 -0.56 -8.20
CA LEU A 106 -2.96 0.44 -7.58
C LEU A 106 -2.74 1.63 -8.51
N ALA A 107 -2.48 1.34 -9.78
CA ALA A 107 -2.29 2.40 -10.77
C ALA A 107 -3.55 3.25 -10.90
N MET A 108 -4.72 2.64 -10.79
CA MET A 108 -5.97 3.38 -10.87
C MET A 108 -6.19 4.29 -9.67
N GLN A 109 -5.72 3.89 -8.50
CA GLN A 109 -5.84 4.75 -7.32
C GLN A 109 -5.13 6.07 -7.56
N GLU A 110 -3.94 6.01 -8.10
CA GLU A 110 -3.17 7.23 -8.37
C GLU A 110 -3.83 8.07 -9.45
N LYS A 111 -4.28 7.43 -10.51
CA LYS A 111 -4.92 8.13 -11.61
C LYS A 111 -6.20 8.82 -11.15
N ASN A 112 -7.01 8.13 -10.36
CA ASN A 112 -8.26 8.72 -9.88
C ASN A 112 -7.99 9.88 -8.93
N TRP A 113 -6.97 9.78 -8.09
CA TRP A 113 -6.62 10.86 -7.20
C TRP A 113 -6.23 12.11 -7.96
N LYS A 114 -5.38 11.95 -8.96
CA LYS A 114 -4.93 13.11 -9.72
C LYS A 114 -6.08 13.76 -10.48
N ARG A 115 -6.96 12.93 -11.05
CA ARG A 115 -8.10 13.48 -11.78
C ARG A 115 -9.04 14.24 -10.86
N ASN A 116 -9.34 13.67 -9.70
CA ASN A 116 -10.32 14.28 -8.80
C ASN A 116 -9.75 15.46 -8.03
N SER A 117 -8.44 15.57 -7.94
CA SER A 117 -7.84 16.67 -7.21
C SER A 117 -7.67 17.93 -8.07
N GLY A 118 -7.90 17.79 -9.38
CA GLY A 118 -7.70 18.94 -10.27
C GLY A 118 -6.27 19.20 -10.67
N ILE A 119 -5.36 18.34 -10.31
CA ILE A 119 -3.96 18.49 -10.68
C ILE A 119 -3.80 18.20 -12.15
N ARG A 120 -3.11 19.08 -12.86
CA ARG A 120 -2.90 18.93 -14.30
C ARG A 120 -1.50 18.51 -14.61
#